data_a43b013bf45411acbcc73bd383a90a6c
#
_entry.id   a43b013bf45411acbcc73bd383a90a6c
#
_cell.length_a   1.000
_cell.length_b   1.000
_cell.length_c   1.000
_cell.angle_alpha   90.00
_cell.angle_beta   90.00
_cell.angle_gamma   90.00
#
_symmetry.space_group_name_H-M   'P 1'
#
loop_
_entity.id
_entity.type
_entity.pdbx_description
1 polymer ?
#
loop_
_entity_poly.entity_id
_entity_poly.type
_entity_poly.pdbx_seq_one_letter_code
_entity_poly.pdbx_strand_id
1 'polypeptide(L)'
;VMPDTDILVIKGVGTRPLYDANPEDPTAPRDGVISFPAGQWNSQQTYVIANSESGMLLDGADTPPDVGEGSEFALAVAWPYRLQIYYIRDGATPTLSRKILAWDAETESMSIQTEDLVQGVENMRFRFGYDSNDDGEVDTLAYLDDITAWNQVTSLQVFLLLASDVVDPSYMNEKTYQLGDIAVDKEYLELYGRPVNLRRILLHSDMTLRNPRLVLRGSG
;
A
#
# COMPACT_ATOMS: atom_id res chain seq x y z
N VAL A 1 -2.64 -13.53 10.17
CA VAL A 1 -1.55 -12.56 10.33
C VAL A 1 -0.71 -13.02 11.51
N MET A 2 0.58 -12.93 11.39
CA MET A 2 1.52 -13.28 12.46
C MET A 2 1.43 -12.22 13.58
N PRO A 3 1.41 -12.64 14.87
CA PRO A 3 1.45 -11.73 16.01
C PRO A 3 2.71 -10.85 16.01
N ASP A 4 2.63 -9.69 16.67
CA ASP A 4 3.73 -8.72 16.80
C ASP A 4 4.40 -8.31 15.48
N THR A 5 3.64 -8.29 14.40
CA THR A 5 4.09 -7.77 13.09
C THR A 5 3.17 -6.66 12.61
N ASP A 6 3.75 -5.68 11.96
CA ASP A 6 2.97 -4.58 11.38
C ASP A 6 2.29 -5.00 10.07
N ILE A 7 1.24 -4.26 9.72
CA ILE A 7 0.54 -4.37 8.45
C ILE A 7 0.68 -3.04 7.72
N LEU A 8 1.11 -3.08 6.46
CA LEU A 8 1.16 -1.90 5.60
C LEU A 8 0.00 -1.89 4.61
N VAL A 9 -0.85 -0.87 4.70
CA VAL A 9 -1.94 -0.63 3.75
C VAL A 9 -1.56 0.52 2.83
N ILE A 10 -1.48 0.25 1.53
CA ILE A 10 -1.22 1.24 0.50
C ILE A 10 -2.47 1.39 -0.35
N LYS A 11 -3.03 2.60 -0.35
CA LYS A 11 -4.13 3.01 -1.22
C LYS A 11 -3.60 4.07 -2.18
N GLY A 12 -3.95 3.97 -3.44
CA GLY A 12 -3.50 4.94 -4.43
C GLY A 12 -4.23 4.81 -5.74
N VAL A 13 -3.85 5.66 -6.68
CA VAL A 13 -4.41 5.66 -8.03
C VAL A 13 -3.30 5.52 -9.06
N GLY A 14 -3.67 5.02 -10.23
CA GLY A 14 -2.76 4.92 -11.37
C GLY A 14 -2.39 6.30 -11.92
N THR A 15 -1.34 6.34 -12.73
CA THR A 15 -0.78 7.59 -13.28
C THR A 15 -1.50 8.11 -14.53
N ARG A 16 -2.40 7.33 -15.09
CA ARG A 16 -3.13 7.68 -16.33
C ARG A 16 -4.60 7.82 -16.01
N PRO A 17 -5.11 9.06 -15.93
CA PRO A 17 -6.52 9.31 -15.76
C PRO A 17 -7.30 9.07 -17.06
N LEU A 18 -8.59 8.85 -16.88
CA LEU A 18 -9.59 8.77 -17.91
C LEU A 18 -10.53 9.94 -17.72
N TYR A 19 -10.85 10.66 -18.77
CA TYR A 19 -11.70 11.83 -18.71
C TYR A 19 -12.58 11.92 -19.97
N ASP A 20 -13.57 12.78 -19.93
CA ASP A 20 -14.42 13.06 -21.09
C ASP A 20 -13.61 13.78 -22.17
N ALA A 21 -13.10 13.00 -23.14
CA ALA A 21 -12.34 13.51 -24.28
C ALA A 21 -12.54 12.59 -25.47
N ASN A 22 -12.73 13.16 -26.65
CA ASN A 22 -12.69 12.41 -27.89
C ASN A 22 -11.23 12.09 -28.26
N PRO A 23 -10.82 10.81 -28.31
CA PRO A 23 -9.44 10.44 -28.63
C PRO A 23 -9.05 10.78 -30.08
N GLU A 24 -10.02 10.89 -31.00
CA GLU A 24 -9.78 11.20 -32.41
C GLU A 24 -9.78 12.69 -32.69
N ASP A 25 -10.50 13.46 -31.90
CA ASP A 25 -10.59 14.91 -32.02
C ASP A 25 -10.63 15.60 -30.65
N PRO A 26 -9.48 16.05 -30.12
CA PRO A 26 -9.42 16.77 -28.85
C PRO A 26 -10.19 18.09 -28.80
N THR A 27 -10.64 18.57 -29.96
CA THR A 27 -11.42 19.82 -30.07
C THR A 27 -12.92 19.58 -30.13
N ALA A 28 -13.35 18.32 -30.23
CA ALA A 28 -14.75 17.95 -30.21
C ALA A 28 -15.41 18.32 -28.86
N PRO A 29 -16.69 18.70 -28.86
CA PRO A 29 -17.44 18.90 -27.63
C PRO A 29 -17.41 17.64 -26.75
N ARG A 30 -17.32 17.85 -25.45
CA ARG A 30 -17.49 16.79 -24.47
C ARG A 30 -18.92 16.25 -24.54
N ASP A 31 -19.07 14.94 -24.42
CA ASP A 31 -20.38 14.27 -24.53
C ASP A 31 -20.96 13.81 -23.19
N GLY A 32 -20.24 14.08 -22.09
CA GLY A 32 -20.65 13.66 -20.76
C GLY A 32 -20.28 12.22 -20.40
N VAL A 33 -19.57 11.51 -21.29
CA VAL A 33 -19.14 10.14 -21.08
C VAL A 33 -17.64 10.09 -20.88
N ILE A 34 -17.19 9.37 -19.83
CA ILE A 34 -15.77 9.13 -19.63
C ILE A 34 -15.25 8.24 -20.76
N SER A 35 -14.47 8.83 -21.64
CA SER A 35 -13.85 8.19 -22.77
C SER A 35 -12.33 8.46 -22.84
N PHE A 36 -11.64 7.97 -23.86
CA PHE A 36 -10.19 7.79 -23.81
C PHE A 36 -9.39 8.48 -24.87
N PRO A 37 -8.36 9.25 -24.50
CA PRO A 37 -7.18 9.31 -25.34
C PRO A 37 -6.10 8.27 -24.99
N ALA A 38 -6.08 7.69 -23.81
CA ALA A 38 -4.92 6.93 -23.34
C ALA A 38 -5.19 5.47 -22.95
N GLY A 39 -6.36 4.92 -23.25
CA GLY A 39 -6.70 3.56 -22.92
C GLY A 39 -8.21 3.39 -22.75
N GLN A 40 -8.68 2.17 -22.81
CA GLN A 40 -10.10 1.89 -22.71
C GLN A 40 -10.52 1.72 -21.25
N TRP A 41 -11.76 2.09 -20.94
CA TRP A 41 -12.43 1.67 -19.72
C TRP A 41 -12.32 0.15 -19.60
N ASN A 42 -11.70 -0.32 -18.55
CA ASN A 42 -11.48 -1.72 -18.35
C ASN A 42 -12.50 -2.26 -17.35
N SER A 43 -13.38 -3.14 -17.79
CA SER A 43 -14.37 -3.78 -16.93
C SER A 43 -13.77 -4.62 -15.79
N GLN A 44 -12.49 -4.95 -15.87
CA GLN A 44 -11.76 -5.73 -14.86
C GLN A 44 -10.86 -4.85 -13.98
N GLN A 45 -11.27 -3.61 -13.76
CA GLN A 45 -10.51 -2.62 -12.97
C GLN A 45 -11.46 -1.78 -12.12
N THR A 46 -11.09 -1.50 -10.87
CA THR A 46 -11.78 -0.51 -10.04
C THR A 46 -11.21 0.88 -10.30
N TYR A 47 -12.06 1.89 -10.27
CA TYR A 47 -11.70 3.30 -10.48
C TYR A 47 -12.15 4.17 -9.31
N VAL A 48 -11.41 5.24 -9.08
CA VAL A 48 -11.89 6.42 -8.35
C VAL A 48 -12.32 7.42 -9.39
N ILE A 49 -13.58 7.85 -9.35
CA ILE A 49 -14.11 8.96 -10.14
C ILE A 49 -14.31 10.13 -9.20
N ALA A 50 -13.74 11.28 -9.52
CA ALA A 50 -13.84 12.46 -8.68
C ALA A 50 -13.77 13.76 -9.50
N ASN A 51 -14.46 14.77 -8.98
CA ASN A 51 -14.29 16.20 -9.31
C ASN A 51 -13.92 16.97 -8.03
N SER A 52 -14.12 18.30 -8.00
CA SER A 52 -13.83 19.13 -6.82
C SER A 52 -14.81 18.95 -5.67
N GLU A 53 -15.98 18.36 -5.89
CA GLU A 53 -17.10 18.32 -4.93
C GLU A 53 -17.50 16.90 -4.54
N SER A 54 -17.41 15.95 -5.51
CA SER A 54 -17.89 14.58 -5.36
C SER A 54 -16.82 13.56 -5.74
N GLY A 55 -16.87 12.39 -5.12
CA GLY A 55 -16.00 11.26 -5.43
C GLY A 55 -16.65 9.91 -5.11
N MET A 56 -16.38 8.93 -5.95
CA MET A 56 -16.86 7.56 -5.74
C MET A 56 -15.86 6.51 -6.21
N LEU A 57 -15.95 5.32 -5.62
CA LEU A 57 -15.34 4.10 -6.15
C LEU A 57 -16.35 3.42 -7.07
N LEU A 58 -15.86 2.92 -8.20
CA LEU A 58 -16.67 2.25 -9.21
C LEU A 58 -15.89 1.07 -9.80
N ASP A 59 -16.51 -0.06 -9.91
CA ASP A 59 -15.94 -1.17 -10.67
C ASP A 59 -16.16 -0.94 -12.17
N GLY A 60 -15.21 -1.40 -12.99
CA GLY A 60 -15.28 -1.19 -14.43
C GLY A 60 -16.45 -1.93 -15.12
N ALA A 61 -17.08 -2.91 -14.43
CA ALA A 61 -18.29 -3.57 -14.88
C ALA A 61 -19.56 -2.73 -14.67
N ASP A 62 -19.50 -1.72 -13.78
CA ASP A 62 -20.62 -0.81 -13.52
C ASP A 62 -20.72 0.27 -14.60
N THR A 63 -21.88 0.89 -14.68
CA THR A 63 -22.08 2.03 -15.59
C THR A 63 -21.44 3.28 -14.99
N PRO A 64 -20.49 3.93 -15.68
CA PRO A 64 -19.92 5.20 -15.21
C PRO A 64 -21.00 6.27 -15.06
N PRO A 65 -20.85 7.18 -14.06
CA PRO A 65 -21.75 8.31 -13.93
C PRO A 65 -21.62 9.29 -15.11
N ASP A 66 -22.67 10.05 -15.36
CA ASP A 66 -22.64 11.19 -16.27
C ASP A 66 -21.66 12.26 -15.73
N VAL A 67 -20.73 12.70 -16.59
CA VAL A 67 -19.75 13.74 -16.28
C VAL A 67 -19.98 15.03 -17.06
N GLY A 68 -21.12 15.13 -17.75
CA GLY A 68 -21.55 16.33 -18.48
C GLY A 68 -21.85 17.51 -17.57
N GLU A 69 -21.99 18.68 -18.15
CA GLU A 69 -22.32 19.91 -17.44
C GLU A 69 -23.68 19.79 -16.71
N GLY A 70 -23.68 20.15 -15.42
CA GLY A 70 -24.86 20.10 -14.55
C GLY A 70 -25.10 18.74 -13.87
N SER A 71 -24.32 17.71 -14.15
CA SER A 71 -24.32 16.46 -13.40
C SER A 71 -23.58 16.59 -12.07
N GLU A 72 -23.82 15.66 -11.12
CA GLU A 72 -23.09 15.60 -9.84
C GLU A 72 -21.57 15.43 -10.04
N PHE A 73 -21.18 14.68 -11.08
CA PHE A 73 -19.79 14.41 -11.41
C PHE A 73 -19.29 15.24 -12.59
N ALA A 74 -19.86 16.45 -12.77
CA ALA A 74 -19.46 17.34 -13.87
C ALA A 74 -17.92 17.50 -13.92
N LEU A 75 -17.35 17.28 -15.10
CA LEU A 75 -15.92 17.36 -15.38
C LEU A 75 -15.06 16.37 -14.55
N ALA A 76 -15.66 15.35 -13.96
CA ALA A 76 -14.91 14.37 -13.19
C ALA A 76 -13.90 13.61 -14.05
N VAL A 77 -12.87 13.12 -13.37
CA VAL A 77 -11.79 12.31 -13.93
C VAL A 77 -11.80 10.98 -13.22
N ALA A 78 -11.65 9.90 -13.97
CA ALA A 78 -11.53 8.55 -13.43
C ALA A 78 -10.06 8.12 -13.36
N TRP A 79 -9.65 7.56 -12.23
CA TRP A 79 -8.30 7.08 -11.99
C TRP A 79 -8.35 5.60 -11.63
N PRO A 80 -7.56 4.73 -12.27
CA PRO A 80 -7.45 3.32 -11.85
C PRO A 80 -7.05 3.23 -10.38
N TYR A 81 -7.91 2.62 -9.56
CA TYR A 81 -7.68 2.46 -8.13
C TYR A 81 -6.79 1.26 -7.84
N ARG A 82 -5.96 1.37 -6.82
CA ARG A 82 -5.08 0.31 -6.34
C ARG A 82 -5.16 0.20 -4.82
N LEU A 83 -5.37 -1.01 -4.34
CA LEU A 83 -5.30 -1.37 -2.93
C LEU A 83 -4.29 -2.50 -2.77
N GLN A 84 -3.34 -2.32 -1.86
CA GLN A 84 -2.34 -3.33 -1.51
C GLN A 84 -2.20 -3.37 0.01
N ILE A 85 -2.26 -4.57 0.59
CA ILE A 85 -2.13 -4.79 2.03
C ILE A 85 -1.02 -5.81 2.24
N TYR A 86 0.11 -5.38 2.76
CA TYR A 86 1.26 -6.23 3.05
C TYR A 86 1.23 -6.67 4.50
N TYR A 87 1.47 -7.95 4.74
CA TYR A 87 1.46 -8.55 6.08
C TYR A 87 2.28 -9.83 6.10
N ILE A 88 2.68 -10.27 7.29
CA ILE A 88 3.30 -11.58 7.47
C ILE A 88 2.19 -12.61 7.72
N ARG A 89 2.06 -13.57 6.81
CA ARG A 89 1.17 -14.71 6.96
C ARG A 89 1.84 -15.73 7.87
N ASP A 90 1.15 -16.07 8.96
CA ASP A 90 1.59 -17.09 9.89
C ASP A 90 1.47 -18.50 9.27
N GLY A 91 2.35 -19.41 9.69
CA GLY A 91 2.43 -20.78 9.21
C GLY A 91 3.73 -21.46 9.62
N ALA A 92 3.92 -22.70 9.18
CA ALA A 92 5.17 -23.43 9.40
C ALA A 92 6.40 -22.67 8.85
N THR A 93 6.22 -22.03 7.70
CA THR A 93 7.16 -21.06 7.14
C THR A 93 6.45 -19.72 7.01
N PRO A 94 6.78 -18.73 7.86
CA PRO A 94 6.21 -17.40 7.76
C PRO A 94 6.49 -16.80 6.40
N THR A 95 5.51 -16.10 5.84
CA THR A 95 5.58 -15.62 4.47
C THR A 95 5.12 -14.16 4.40
N LEU A 96 5.93 -13.30 3.82
CA LEU A 96 5.48 -11.98 3.42
C LEU A 96 4.45 -12.16 2.30
N SER A 97 3.22 -11.79 2.58
CA SER A 97 2.09 -11.89 1.66
C SER A 97 1.47 -10.53 1.42
N ARG A 98 0.78 -10.41 0.32
CA ARG A 98 0.03 -9.20 0.00
C ARG A 98 -1.42 -9.57 -0.36
N LYS A 99 -2.35 -8.72 0.06
CA LYS A 99 -3.70 -8.68 -0.50
C LYS A 99 -3.79 -7.56 -1.51
N ILE A 100 -4.41 -7.85 -2.65
CA ILE A 100 -4.66 -6.88 -3.73
C ILE A 100 -6.13 -6.93 -4.12
N LEU A 101 -6.64 -5.80 -4.60
CA LEU A 101 -7.91 -5.76 -5.30
C LEU A 101 -7.65 -6.16 -6.77
N ALA A 102 -8.20 -7.29 -7.19
CA ALA A 102 -8.00 -7.84 -8.52
C ALA A 102 -9.29 -8.49 -9.06
N TRP A 103 -9.37 -8.63 -10.37
CA TRP A 103 -10.47 -9.30 -11.03
C TRP A 103 -10.45 -10.80 -10.73
N ASP A 104 -11.59 -11.32 -10.31
CA ASP A 104 -11.84 -12.74 -10.13
C ASP A 104 -12.68 -13.26 -11.30
N ALA A 105 -12.09 -14.13 -12.10
CA ALA A 105 -12.75 -14.68 -13.29
C ALA A 105 -13.85 -15.71 -12.95
N GLU A 106 -13.84 -16.29 -11.74
CA GLU A 106 -14.86 -17.27 -11.33
C GLU A 106 -16.14 -16.56 -10.88
N THR A 107 -15.99 -15.43 -10.20
CA THR A 107 -17.12 -14.63 -9.71
C THR A 107 -17.49 -13.47 -10.63
N GLU A 108 -16.71 -13.25 -11.69
CA GLU A 108 -16.84 -12.12 -12.62
C GLU A 108 -16.95 -10.76 -11.91
N SER A 109 -16.13 -10.57 -10.86
CA SER A 109 -16.17 -9.36 -10.04
C SER A 109 -14.77 -8.99 -9.49
N MET A 110 -14.63 -7.74 -9.03
CA MET A 110 -13.44 -7.34 -8.29
C MET A 110 -13.46 -7.94 -6.89
N SER A 111 -12.38 -8.59 -6.49
CA SER A 111 -12.26 -9.24 -5.19
C SER A 111 -10.89 -9.04 -4.55
N ILE A 112 -10.80 -9.25 -3.24
CA ILE A 112 -9.53 -9.21 -2.51
C ILE A 112 -8.85 -10.57 -2.64
N GLN A 113 -7.77 -10.60 -3.42
CA GLN A 113 -6.94 -11.78 -3.64
C GLN A 113 -5.67 -11.74 -2.80
N THR A 114 -5.15 -12.92 -2.46
CA THR A 114 -3.92 -13.06 -1.67
C THR A 114 -2.81 -13.61 -2.54
N GLU A 115 -1.65 -12.96 -2.49
CA GLU A 115 -0.43 -13.38 -3.16
C GLU A 115 0.69 -13.57 -2.13
N ASP A 116 1.38 -14.69 -2.20
CA ASP A 116 2.60 -14.92 -1.43
C ASP A 116 3.80 -14.36 -2.18
N LEU A 117 4.57 -13.52 -1.52
CA LEU A 117 5.70 -12.82 -2.14
C LEU A 117 7.04 -13.46 -1.80
N VAL A 118 7.33 -13.61 -0.50
CA VAL A 118 8.63 -14.10 -0.02
C VAL A 118 8.42 -14.97 1.21
N GLN A 119 8.86 -16.23 1.14
CA GLN A 119 8.90 -17.14 2.27
C GLN A 119 10.08 -16.83 3.20
N GLY A 120 9.95 -17.20 4.47
CA GLY A 120 10.99 -17.02 5.47
C GLY A 120 11.03 -15.61 6.08
N VAL A 121 10.08 -14.74 5.81
CA VAL A 121 9.98 -13.44 6.48
C VAL A 121 9.21 -13.62 7.79
N GLU A 122 9.94 -13.55 8.91
CA GLU A 122 9.38 -13.81 10.24
C GLU A 122 8.81 -12.59 10.92
N ASN A 123 9.28 -11.38 10.59
CA ASN A 123 8.75 -10.15 11.17
C ASN A 123 8.92 -8.97 10.21
N MET A 124 8.01 -8.02 10.31
CA MET A 124 7.98 -6.77 9.60
C MET A 124 7.56 -5.65 10.55
N ARG A 125 8.38 -4.59 10.64
CA ARG A 125 8.10 -3.41 11.47
C ARG A 125 8.32 -2.14 10.68
N PHE A 126 7.56 -1.09 11.03
CA PHE A 126 7.67 0.23 10.45
C PHE A 126 7.99 1.28 11.51
N ARG A 127 8.73 2.29 11.07
CA ARG A 127 9.01 3.49 11.85
C ARG A 127 8.93 4.70 10.92
N PHE A 128 8.37 5.79 11.39
CA PHE A 128 8.03 6.93 10.56
C PHE A 128 8.90 8.12 10.92
N GLY A 129 9.46 8.77 9.91
CA GLY A 129 10.13 10.04 10.08
C GLY A 129 9.11 11.16 10.10
N TYR A 130 9.09 11.93 11.19
CA TYR A 130 8.10 12.94 11.49
C TYR A 130 8.74 14.32 11.48
N ASP A 131 8.19 15.23 10.69
CA ASP A 131 8.58 16.63 10.54
C ASP A 131 7.54 17.47 11.29
N SER A 132 7.82 17.80 12.55
CA SER A 132 6.87 18.44 13.46
C SER A 132 6.74 19.95 13.25
N ASN A 133 7.73 20.56 12.58
CA ASN A 133 7.82 22.00 12.36
C ASN A 133 7.63 22.42 10.90
N ASP A 134 7.43 21.45 10.00
CA ASP A 134 7.21 21.62 8.57
C ASP A 134 8.36 22.30 7.80
N ASP A 135 9.60 22.12 8.28
CA ASP A 135 10.80 22.68 7.62
C ASP A 135 11.37 21.75 6.52
N GLY A 136 10.93 20.52 6.49
CA GLY A 136 11.31 19.52 5.50
C GLY A 136 12.34 18.51 5.96
N GLU A 137 12.81 18.65 7.17
CA GLU A 137 13.72 17.70 7.80
C GLU A 137 12.95 16.80 8.77
N VAL A 138 13.50 15.62 9.07
CA VAL A 138 12.92 14.72 10.06
C VAL A 138 13.39 15.14 11.44
N ASP A 139 12.47 15.63 12.28
CA ASP A 139 12.78 16.01 13.66
C ASP A 139 12.89 14.79 14.58
N THR A 140 12.03 13.80 14.36
CA THR A 140 11.96 12.62 15.21
C THR A 140 11.51 11.39 14.42
N LEU A 141 11.79 10.22 14.99
CA LEU A 141 11.31 8.95 14.48
C LEU A 141 10.22 8.42 15.42
N ALA A 142 9.04 8.20 14.87
CA ALA A 142 7.84 7.81 15.62
C ALA A 142 7.34 6.41 15.21
N TYR A 143 6.65 5.75 16.12
CA TYR A 143 5.88 4.55 15.83
C TYR A 143 4.42 4.92 15.56
N LEU A 144 3.64 3.96 15.09
CA LEU A 144 2.27 4.16 14.67
C LEU A 144 1.42 4.88 15.74
N ASP A 145 1.54 4.46 16.99
CA ASP A 145 0.76 5.00 18.12
C ASP A 145 1.15 6.43 18.52
N ASP A 146 2.33 6.88 18.11
CA ASP A 146 2.85 8.21 18.40
C ASP A 146 2.50 9.25 17.33
N ILE A 147 1.95 8.81 16.18
CA ILE A 147 1.64 9.68 15.05
C ILE A 147 0.31 10.38 15.27
N THR A 148 0.36 11.69 15.46
CA THR A 148 -0.83 12.54 15.65
C THR A 148 -1.27 13.25 14.36
N ALA A 149 -0.36 13.44 13.40
CA ALA A 149 -0.62 14.13 12.14
C ALA A 149 0.10 13.45 10.97
N TRP A 150 -0.62 12.68 10.20
CA TRP A 150 -0.07 11.92 9.07
C TRP A 150 0.51 12.77 7.94
N ASN A 151 0.04 14.01 7.80
CA ASN A 151 0.58 14.97 6.84
C ASN A 151 2.01 15.44 7.16
N GLN A 152 2.48 15.19 8.37
CA GLN A 152 3.84 15.50 8.83
C GLN A 152 4.79 14.30 8.71
N VAL A 153 4.30 13.15 8.26
CA VAL A 153 5.15 11.97 8.00
C VAL A 153 5.85 12.14 6.65
N THR A 154 7.17 12.24 6.66
CA THR A 154 7.99 12.50 5.46
C THR A 154 8.84 11.32 5.03
N SER A 155 9.08 10.34 5.91
CA SER A 155 9.83 9.13 5.58
C SER A 155 9.29 7.89 6.29
N LEU A 156 9.65 6.74 5.76
CA LEU A 156 9.29 5.43 6.28
C LEU A 156 10.55 4.57 6.37
N GLN A 157 10.80 4.03 7.55
CA GLN A 157 11.80 2.98 7.77
C GLN A 157 11.12 1.64 7.81
N VAL A 158 11.65 0.67 7.09
CA VAL A 158 11.14 -0.71 7.02
C VAL A 158 12.18 -1.65 7.58
N PHE A 159 11.79 -2.49 8.51
CA PHE A 159 12.61 -3.56 9.09
C PHE A 159 11.97 -4.89 8.72
N LEU A 160 12.76 -5.80 8.16
CA LEU A 160 12.34 -7.16 7.84
C LEU A 160 13.31 -8.16 8.47
N LEU A 161 12.82 -9.10 9.27
CA LEU A 161 13.59 -10.21 9.76
C LEU A 161 13.33 -11.45 8.90
N LEU A 162 14.39 -11.96 8.29
CA LEU A 162 14.32 -13.14 7.44
C LEU A 162 15.05 -14.31 8.11
N ALA A 163 14.49 -15.50 8.01
CA ALA A 163 15.11 -16.75 8.40
C ALA A 163 15.41 -17.63 7.18
N SER A 164 16.46 -18.46 7.29
CA SER A 164 16.71 -19.51 6.31
C SER A 164 15.59 -20.56 6.32
N ASP A 165 15.38 -21.22 5.22
CA ASP A 165 14.44 -22.32 5.05
C ASP A 165 15.02 -23.67 5.56
N VAL A 166 16.33 -23.73 5.77
CA VAL A 166 17.05 -24.95 6.20
C VAL A 166 17.53 -24.79 7.63
N VAL A 167 17.14 -25.76 8.46
CA VAL A 167 17.62 -25.92 9.83
C VAL A 167 19.09 -26.36 9.81
N ASP A 168 19.93 -25.67 10.58
CA ASP A 168 21.33 -26.05 10.82
C ASP A 168 21.47 -26.64 12.23
N PRO A 169 21.54 -27.97 12.39
CA PRO A 169 21.57 -28.60 13.72
C PRO A 169 22.80 -28.21 14.54
N SER A 170 23.86 -27.72 13.89
CA SER A 170 25.09 -27.26 14.56
C SER A 170 25.05 -25.79 14.98
N TYR A 171 24.01 -25.06 14.59
CA TYR A 171 23.86 -23.64 14.83
C TYR A 171 22.80 -23.35 15.89
N MET A 172 23.08 -22.43 16.77
CA MET A 172 22.12 -21.82 17.68
C MET A 172 22.16 -20.31 17.49
N ASN A 173 21.02 -19.70 17.27
CA ASN A 173 20.91 -18.26 17.12
C ASN A 173 20.92 -17.58 18.49
N GLU A 174 22.05 -16.99 18.84
CA GLU A 174 22.26 -16.21 20.08
C GLU A 174 22.23 -14.69 19.83
N LYS A 175 21.91 -14.28 18.59
CA LYS A 175 21.87 -12.87 18.22
C LYS A 175 20.55 -12.24 18.61
N THR A 176 20.61 -10.98 19.02
CA THR A 176 19.44 -10.10 19.16
C THR A 176 19.33 -9.23 17.92
N TYR A 177 18.16 -9.16 17.33
CA TYR A 177 17.82 -8.32 16.18
C TYR A 177 16.89 -7.21 16.64
N GLN A 178 17.31 -5.96 16.46
CA GLN A 178 16.49 -4.80 16.81
C GLN A 178 15.66 -4.37 15.62
N LEU A 179 14.35 -4.61 15.67
CA LEU A 179 13.38 -4.19 14.66
C LEU A 179 12.57 -3.00 15.22
N GLY A 180 13.10 -1.81 15.03
CA GLY A 180 12.47 -0.63 15.62
C GLY A 180 12.40 -0.72 17.15
N ASP A 181 11.19 -0.89 17.70
CA ASP A 181 10.89 -1.00 19.13
C ASP A 181 10.98 -2.44 19.68
N ILE A 182 11.01 -3.44 18.81
CA ILE A 182 11.03 -4.85 19.21
C ILE A 182 12.45 -5.41 19.12
N ALA A 183 12.88 -6.09 20.18
CA ALA A 183 14.09 -6.91 20.20
C ALA A 183 13.71 -8.37 19.99
N VAL A 184 14.14 -8.95 18.88
CA VAL A 184 13.95 -10.37 18.59
C VAL A 184 15.23 -11.13 18.98
N ASP A 185 15.18 -11.80 20.09
CA ASP A 185 16.22 -12.64 20.65
C ASP A 185 15.76 -14.10 20.75
N LYS A 186 16.52 -14.91 21.44
CA LYS A 186 16.21 -16.34 21.64
C LYS A 186 14.89 -16.52 22.39
N GLU A 187 14.62 -15.73 23.43
CA GLU A 187 13.41 -15.83 24.27
C GLU A 187 12.17 -15.47 23.44
N TYR A 188 12.26 -14.41 22.65
CA TYR A 188 11.21 -14.04 21.69
C TYR A 188 10.93 -15.17 20.69
N LEU A 189 11.97 -15.77 20.10
CA LEU A 189 11.82 -16.87 19.14
C LEU A 189 11.12 -18.09 19.76
N GLU A 190 11.52 -18.46 20.97
CA GLU A 190 10.91 -19.57 21.72
C GLU A 190 9.44 -19.28 22.08
N LEU A 191 9.12 -18.04 22.47
CA LEU A 191 7.76 -17.61 22.78
C LEU A 191 6.80 -17.79 21.58
N TYR A 192 7.28 -17.48 20.38
CA TYR A 192 6.50 -17.63 19.15
C TYR A 192 6.71 -18.98 18.43
N GLY A 193 7.36 -19.96 19.08
CA GLY A 193 7.60 -21.29 18.53
C GLY A 193 8.49 -21.30 17.29
N ARG A 194 9.40 -20.32 17.15
CA ARG A 194 10.31 -20.21 16.01
C ARG A 194 11.59 -20.99 16.28
N PRO A 195 12.07 -21.83 15.34
CA PRO A 195 13.29 -22.60 15.54
C PRO A 195 14.51 -21.71 15.78
N VAL A 196 15.24 -21.94 16.88
CA VAL A 196 16.45 -21.17 17.22
C VAL A 196 17.67 -21.57 16.38
N ASN A 197 17.58 -22.67 15.66
CA ASN A 197 18.64 -23.20 14.79
C ASN A 197 18.49 -22.80 13.31
N LEU A 198 17.77 -21.73 13.03
CA LEU A 198 17.73 -21.07 11.73
C LEU A 198 18.66 -19.86 11.72
N ARG A 199 19.37 -19.68 10.61
CA ARG A 199 20.17 -18.47 10.38
C ARG A 199 19.24 -17.32 9.99
N ARG A 200 19.45 -16.15 10.61
CA ARG A 200 18.61 -14.97 10.39
C ARG A 200 19.42 -13.78 9.92
N ILE A 201 18.75 -12.94 9.15
CA ILE A 201 19.26 -11.63 8.72
C ILE A 201 18.19 -10.57 8.94
N LEU A 202 18.60 -9.43 9.47
CA LEU A 202 17.79 -8.23 9.55
C LEU A 202 18.11 -7.36 8.33
N LEU A 203 17.07 -7.04 7.57
CA LEU A 203 17.12 -6.03 6.51
C LEU A 203 16.47 -4.75 7.02
N HIS A 204 17.09 -3.62 6.68
CA HIS A 204 16.59 -2.28 6.99
C HIS A 204 16.66 -1.41 5.74
N SER A 205 15.61 -0.64 5.49
CA SER A 205 15.55 0.32 4.39
C SER A 205 14.83 1.59 4.81
N ASP A 206 15.34 2.72 4.34
CA ASP A 206 14.73 4.04 4.53
C ASP A 206 14.16 4.53 3.20
N MET A 207 12.95 5.06 3.24
CA MET A 207 12.24 5.59 2.06
C MET A 207 11.67 6.97 2.36
N THR A 208 11.98 7.94 1.49
CA THR A 208 11.35 9.26 1.56
C THR A 208 10.00 9.24 0.85
N LEU A 209 8.96 9.74 1.52
CA LEU A 209 7.62 9.88 0.97
C LEU A 209 7.53 11.20 0.19
N ARG A 210 7.25 11.12 -1.11
CA ARG A 210 7.25 12.30 -1.99
C ARG A 210 5.95 13.10 -1.98
N ASN A 211 4.83 12.47 -1.59
CA ASN A 211 3.48 13.04 -1.77
C ASN A 211 2.85 13.75 -0.55
N PRO A 212 3.34 13.65 0.69
CA PRO A 212 2.67 14.29 1.83
C PRO A 212 2.46 15.79 1.66
N ARG A 213 3.38 16.47 0.95
CA ARG A 213 3.36 17.93 0.75
C ARG A 213 2.53 18.42 -0.45
N LEU A 214 2.17 17.53 -1.38
CA LEU A 214 1.38 17.95 -2.56
C LEU A 214 -0.10 18.17 -2.21
N VAL A 215 -0.62 17.48 -1.22
CA VAL A 215 -2.01 17.58 -0.79
C VAL A 215 -2.30 18.90 -0.06
N LEU A 216 -1.30 19.49 0.60
CA LEU A 216 -1.47 20.70 1.42
C LEU A 216 -1.40 22.02 0.59
N ARG A 217 -0.86 22.01 -0.63
CA ARG A 217 -0.76 23.21 -1.48
C ARG A 217 -2.03 23.53 -2.27
N GLY A 218 -3.03 22.66 -2.22
CA GLY A 218 -4.33 22.84 -2.89
C GLY A 218 -5.44 23.45 -2.02
N SER A 219 -5.17 23.74 -0.74
CA SER A 219 -6.14 24.28 0.22
C SER A 219 -5.84 25.73 0.63
N GLY A 220 -5.37 26.55 -0.32
CA GLY A 220 -5.18 27.99 -0.17
C GLY A 220 -6.12 28.76 -1.05
#